data_61a65270ec08840745ef58ba277291d1
#
_entry.id   61a65270ec08840745ef58ba277291d1
#
_cell.length_a   1.000
_cell.length_b   1.000
_cell.length_c   1.000
_cell.angle_alpha   90.00
_cell.angle_beta   90.00
_cell.angle_gamma   90.00
#
_symmetry.space_group_name_H-M   'P 1'
#
loop_
_entity.id
_entity.type
_entity.pdbx_description
1 polymer ?
#
loop_
_entity_poly.entity_id
_entity_poly.type
_entity_poly.pdbx_seq_one_letter_code
_entity_poly.pdbx_strand_id
1 'polypeptide(L)'
;MDSIFLINDKESCIRLLIAEQGYGLDILVHDNDFAVRQTVAEQGYGLDVLVHDTNPLVRLEVARQGYGLDILVNDENWAVCDEVERQLGKFS
;
A
#
# COMPACT_ATOMS: atom_id res chain seq x y z
N MET A 1 -10.18 20.12 -15.05
CA MET A 1 -10.43 20.02 -13.61
C MET A 1 -9.11 19.78 -12.90
N ASP A 2 -8.92 20.43 -11.79
CA ASP A 2 -7.70 20.35 -11.01
C ASP A 2 -7.61 19.01 -10.29
N SER A 3 -6.47 18.32 -10.41
CA SER A 3 -6.28 17.02 -9.74
C SER A 3 -6.31 17.14 -8.22
N ILE A 4 -5.88 18.29 -7.67
CA ILE A 4 -5.94 18.50 -6.22
C ILE A 4 -7.39 18.49 -5.74
N PHE A 5 -8.30 19.07 -6.52
CA PHE A 5 -9.71 19.04 -6.19
C PHE A 5 -10.25 17.61 -6.15
N LEU A 6 -9.83 16.78 -7.12
CA LEU A 6 -10.27 15.39 -7.18
C LEU A 6 -9.69 14.55 -6.06
N ILE A 7 -8.48 14.87 -5.59
CA ILE A 7 -7.86 14.14 -4.48
C ILE A 7 -8.74 14.19 -3.24
N ASN A 8 -9.47 15.28 -3.06
CA ASN A 8 -10.34 15.46 -1.90
C ASN A 8 -11.78 15.01 -2.17
N ASP A 9 -12.01 14.37 -3.30
CA ASP A 9 -13.34 13.90 -3.64
C ASP A 9 -13.75 12.77 -2.71
N LYS A 10 -15.03 12.71 -2.36
CA LYS A 10 -15.55 11.72 -1.44
C LYS A 10 -15.63 10.34 -2.04
N GLU A 11 -15.64 10.25 -3.34
CA GLU A 11 -15.76 8.96 -4.01
C GLU A 11 -14.41 8.29 -4.10
N SER A 12 -14.28 7.16 -3.41
CA SER A 12 -13.02 6.44 -3.35
C SER A 12 -12.57 5.97 -4.73
N CYS A 13 -13.52 5.69 -5.63
CA CYS A 13 -13.15 5.25 -6.98
C CYS A 13 -12.37 6.32 -7.73
N ILE A 14 -12.71 7.59 -7.54
CA ILE A 14 -11.98 8.68 -8.16
C ILE A 14 -10.61 8.83 -7.54
N ARG A 15 -10.54 8.76 -6.21
CA ARG A 15 -9.25 8.82 -5.50
C ARG A 15 -8.36 7.66 -5.91
N LEU A 16 -8.95 6.48 -6.11
CA LEU A 16 -8.22 5.31 -6.56
C LEU A 16 -7.60 5.54 -7.93
N LEU A 17 -8.37 6.10 -8.86
CA LEU A 17 -7.86 6.41 -10.20
C LEU A 17 -6.71 7.41 -10.13
N ILE A 18 -6.82 8.40 -9.26
CA ILE A 18 -5.77 9.42 -9.10
C ILE A 18 -4.50 8.75 -8.58
N ALA A 19 -4.62 7.86 -7.61
CA ALA A 19 -3.48 7.12 -7.09
C ALA A 19 -2.84 6.24 -8.16
N GLU A 20 -3.66 5.59 -8.98
CA GLU A 20 -3.15 4.74 -10.06
C GLU A 20 -2.34 5.54 -11.07
N GLN A 21 -2.67 6.81 -11.25
CA GLN A 21 -1.92 7.70 -12.14
C GLN A 21 -0.68 8.28 -11.47
N GLY A 22 -0.50 8.03 -10.19
CA GLY A 22 0.66 8.51 -9.45
C GLY A 22 0.56 9.95 -8.97
N TYR A 23 -0.64 10.49 -8.86
CA TYR A 23 -0.85 11.86 -8.40
C TYR A 23 -1.29 11.89 -6.94
N GLY A 24 -0.84 12.90 -6.21
CA GLY A 24 -1.31 13.17 -4.86
C GLY A 24 -0.98 12.06 -3.85
N LEU A 25 0.07 11.31 -4.10
CA LEU A 25 0.41 10.16 -3.27
C LEU A 25 0.73 10.57 -1.83
N ASP A 26 1.30 11.77 -1.64
CA ASP A 26 1.63 12.27 -0.31
C ASP A 26 0.37 12.51 0.55
N ILE A 27 -0.76 12.73 -0.12
CA ILE A 27 -2.04 12.88 0.57
C ILE A 27 -2.73 11.52 0.67
N LEU A 28 -2.73 10.77 -0.41
CA LEU A 28 -3.50 9.53 -0.51
C LEU A 28 -2.92 8.39 0.31
N VAL A 29 -1.64 8.51 0.71
CA VAL A 29 -1.03 7.54 1.61
C VAL A 29 -1.78 7.46 2.94
N HIS A 30 -2.51 8.50 3.30
CA HIS A 30 -3.30 8.56 4.53
C HIS A 30 -4.81 8.45 4.27
N ASP A 31 -5.19 8.02 3.07
CA ASP A 31 -6.61 7.92 2.72
C ASP A 31 -7.31 6.93 3.64
N ASN A 32 -8.57 7.21 3.96
CA ASN A 32 -9.32 6.34 4.85
C ASN A 32 -9.78 5.03 4.18
N ASP A 33 -9.67 4.94 2.86
CA ASP A 33 -10.01 3.73 2.12
C ASP A 33 -8.74 2.91 1.90
N PHE A 34 -8.74 1.65 2.37
CA PHE A 34 -7.54 0.82 2.27
C PHE A 34 -7.16 0.55 0.81
N ALA A 35 -8.14 0.48 -0.09
CA ALA A 35 -7.85 0.22 -1.50
C ALA A 35 -7.02 1.35 -2.10
N VAL A 36 -7.28 2.59 -1.68
CA VAL A 36 -6.49 3.74 -2.13
C VAL A 36 -5.08 3.63 -1.56
N ARG A 37 -4.94 3.33 -0.27
CA ARG A 37 -3.62 3.16 0.35
C ARG A 37 -2.85 2.02 -0.29
N GLN A 38 -3.54 0.91 -0.61
CA GLN A 38 -2.91 -0.22 -1.28
C GLN A 38 -2.36 0.19 -2.64
N THR A 39 -3.12 1.00 -3.38
CA THR A 39 -2.67 1.50 -4.67
C THR A 39 -1.47 2.42 -4.52
N VAL A 40 -1.44 3.24 -3.46
CA VAL A 40 -0.27 4.06 -3.17
C VAL A 40 0.97 3.17 -2.96
N ALA A 41 0.80 2.07 -2.23
CA ALA A 41 1.90 1.12 -2.04
C ALA A 41 2.34 0.50 -3.36
N GLU A 42 1.40 0.21 -4.26
CA GLU A 42 1.73 -0.31 -5.59
C GLU A 42 2.61 0.66 -6.38
N GLN A 43 2.45 1.95 -6.13
CA GLN A 43 3.30 2.97 -6.76
C GLN A 43 4.67 3.06 -6.10
N GLY A 44 4.88 2.33 -5.02
CA GLY A 44 6.14 2.36 -4.29
C GLY A 44 6.30 3.57 -3.40
N TYR A 45 5.22 4.25 -3.07
CA TYR A 45 5.26 5.47 -2.26
C TYR A 45 4.81 5.19 -0.83
N GLY A 46 5.49 5.81 0.12
CA GLY A 46 5.06 5.77 1.52
C GLY A 46 5.17 4.41 2.17
N LEU A 47 6.04 3.56 1.68
CA LEU A 47 6.16 2.20 2.18
C LEU A 47 6.58 2.17 3.64
N ASP A 48 7.35 3.18 4.08
CA ASP A 48 7.77 3.29 5.48
C ASP A 48 6.60 3.53 6.42
N VAL A 49 5.54 4.16 5.91
CA VAL A 49 4.30 4.36 6.66
C VAL A 49 3.40 3.14 6.52
N LEU A 50 3.24 2.66 5.30
CA LEU A 50 2.27 1.62 4.99
C LEU A 50 2.68 0.23 5.48
N VAL A 51 3.97 0.05 5.81
CA VAL A 51 4.43 -1.20 6.42
C VAL A 51 3.73 -1.45 7.76
N HIS A 52 3.24 -0.40 8.40
CA HIS A 52 2.52 -0.49 9.66
C HIS A 52 1.01 -0.29 9.51
N ASP A 53 0.51 -0.41 8.28
CA ASP A 53 -0.90 -0.16 8.01
C ASP A 53 -1.78 -1.16 8.78
N THR A 54 -2.94 -0.70 9.22
CA THR A 54 -3.88 -1.54 9.95
C THR A 54 -4.49 -2.64 9.09
N ASN A 55 -4.53 -2.44 7.77
CA ASN A 55 -5.13 -3.41 6.87
C ASN A 55 -4.05 -4.35 6.32
N PRO A 56 -4.23 -5.67 6.49
CA PRO A 56 -3.21 -6.61 6.02
C PRO A 56 -3.02 -6.61 4.51
N LEU A 57 -4.03 -6.22 3.73
CA LEU A 57 -3.87 -6.16 2.27
C LEU A 57 -2.92 -5.05 1.86
N VAL A 58 -2.88 -3.95 2.62
CA VAL A 58 -1.92 -2.89 2.38
C VAL A 58 -0.52 -3.37 2.75
N ARG A 59 -0.38 -4.02 3.91
CA ARG A 59 0.92 -4.58 4.32
C ARG A 59 1.40 -5.64 3.33
N LEU A 60 0.47 -6.44 2.80
CA LEU A 60 0.81 -7.44 1.79
C LEU A 60 1.43 -6.77 0.56
N GLU A 61 0.86 -5.65 0.13
CA GLU A 61 1.40 -4.94 -1.01
C GLU A 61 2.79 -4.40 -0.71
N VAL A 62 3.01 -3.90 0.51
CA VAL A 62 4.34 -3.45 0.94
C VAL A 62 5.34 -4.60 0.84
N ALA A 63 4.94 -5.79 1.29
CA ALA A 63 5.81 -6.97 1.19
C ALA A 63 6.12 -7.30 -0.26
N ARG A 64 5.13 -7.20 -1.13
CA ARG A 64 5.33 -7.45 -2.57
C ARG A 64 6.34 -6.50 -3.18
N GLN A 65 6.41 -5.27 -2.66
CA GLN A 65 7.40 -4.30 -3.09
C GLN A 65 8.79 -4.61 -2.55
N GLY A 66 8.89 -5.61 -1.67
CA GLY A 66 10.16 -5.99 -1.07
C GLY A 66 10.61 -5.09 0.05
N TYR A 67 9.72 -4.30 0.62
CA TYR A 67 10.04 -3.35 1.69
C TYR A 67 9.63 -3.90 3.04
N GLY A 68 10.48 -3.66 4.04
CA GLY A 68 10.13 -3.96 5.43
C GLY A 68 10.00 -5.44 5.73
N LEU A 69 10.69 -6.28 4.99
CA LEU A 69 10.58 -7.72 5.16
C LEU A 69 10.96 -8.16 6.56
N ASP A 70 11.95 -7.48 7.17
CA ASP A 70 12.37 -7.78 8.53
C ASP A 70 11.28 -7.47 9.56
N ILE A 71 10.40 -6.53 9.25
CA ILE A 71 9.25 -6.22 10.09
C ILE A 71 8.12 -7.20 9.81
N LEU A 72 7.83 -7.42 8.53
CA LEU A 72 6.66 -8.17 8.12
C LEU A 72 6.82 -9.68 8.25
N VAL A 73 8.05 -10.15 8.45
CA VAL A 73 8.30 -11.58 8.66
C VAL A 73 7.56 -12.11 9.90
N ASN A 74 7.26 -11.22 10.85
CA ASN A 74 6.54 -11.59 12.06
C ASN A 74 5.08 -11.13 12.03
N ASP A 75 4.57 -10.82 10.85
CA ASP A 75 3.21 -10.33 10.72
C ASP A 75 2.21 -11.40 11.16
N GLU A 76 1.18 -10.98 11.86
CA GLU A 76 0.15 -11.90 12.34
C GLU A 76 -0.71 -12.46 11.21
N ASN A 77 -0.73 -11.80 10.07
CA ASN A 77 -1.51 -12.24 8.91
C ASN A 77 -0.68 -13.23 8.10
N TRP A 78 -1.23 -14.45 7.91
CA TRP A 78 -0.48 -15.51 7.25
C TRP A 78 -0.12 -15.16 5.80
N ALA A 79 -0.99 -14.41 5.09
CA ALA A 79 -0.71 -14.05 3.71
C ALA A 79 0.48 -13.11 3.61
N VAL A 80 0.59 -12.19 4.58
CA VAL A 80 1.73 -11.28 4.62
C VAL A 80 3.02 -12.06 4.90
N CYS A 81 2.99 -12.94 5.90
CA CYS A 81 4.14 -13.78 6.21
C CYS A 81 4.54 -14.65 5.02
N ASP A 82 3.56 -15.23 4.34
CA ASP A 82 3.82 -16.08 3.18
C ASP A 82 4.52 -15.29 2.08
N GLU A 83 4.07 -14.08 1.85
CA GLU A 83 4.71 -13.24 0.83
C GLU A 83 6.14 -12.90 1.19
N VAL A 84 6.39 -12.60 2.47
CA VAL A 84 7.74 -12.31 2.94
C VAL A 84 8.65 -13.52 2.72
N GLU A 85 8.18 -14.71 3.07
CA GLU A 85 8.96 -15.92 2.88
C GLU A 85 9.27 -16.16 1.41
N ARG A 86 8.30 -15.87 0.54
CA ARG A 86 8.50 -16.00 -0.90
C ARG A 86 9.55 -15.02 -1.39
N GLN A 87 9.51 -13.78 -0.88
CA GLN A 87 10.49 -12.76 -1.24
C GLN A 87 11.90 -13.13 -0.79
N LEU A 88 12.00 -13.78 0.37
CA LEU A 88 13.28 -14.19 0.91
C LEU A 88 13.82 -15.46 0.26
N GLY A 89 13.05 -16.07 -0.64
CA GLY A 89 13.52 -17.23 -1.38
C GLY A 89 13.60 -18.51 -0.59
N LYS A 90 12.76 -18.65 0.43
CA LYS A 90 12.83 -19.81 1.31
C LYS A 90 12.38 -21.10 0.64
N PHE A 91 11.77 -20.99 -0.52
CA PHE A 91 11.22 -22.14 -1.22
C PHE A 91 12.05 -22.56 -2.41
N SER A 92 13.17 -21.93 -2.57
CA SER A 92 14.06 -22.28 -3.68
C SER A 92 14.76 -23.61 -3.46
#